data_7c4e8996c110fa630f2cf6d3b781f4bf
#
_entry.id   7c4e8996c110fa630f2cf6d3b781f4bf
#
_cell.length_a   1.000
_cell.length_b   1.000
_cell.length_c   1.000
_cell.angle_alpha   90.00
_cell.angle_beta   90.00
_cell.angle_gamma   90.00
#
_symmetry.space_group_name_H-M   'P 1'
#
loop_
_entity.id
_entity.type
_entity.pdbx_description
1 polymer ?
#
loop_
_entity_poly.entity_id
_entity_poly.type
_entity_poly.pdbx_seq_one_letter_code
_entity_poly.pdbx_strand_id
1 'polypeptide(L)'
;MTTSTIEITLKVPVEQAGQRLDQALAALLPDYSRSRLKAWIESGEVQVDGASRRPRDKVFGGETVSIGAALPEDTAVVAQQIPLVIAHEDRHVFVVNKPAGLVVHPGAGNADQTLQNALLALDAKLAALPRAGIIHRLDKETSGLLIVARTLPAHTALVRMLEQREIHRGYEAICRGVMTAGGTVDAPIDRHPTDRVRMAVRQGGRDSVTHYRVIKRFRAHTHVRVQLETGRTHQIRVHLAHAGFPIVGDRVYGGRLALPRGASAELTAALRAFPRQALHAARLEFAHPVTGKAVACAAPPPDDMRDLLRVLALDAASQ
;
A
#
# COMPACT_ATOMS: atom_id res chain seq x y z
N MET A 1 9.99 21.59 -26.25
CA MET A 1 10.15 20.62 -25.13
C MET A 1 11.51 20.93 -24.51
N THR A 2 11.51 21.65 -23.41
CA THR A 2 12.76 22.06 -22.71
C THR A 2 13.07 21.02 -21.65
N THR A 3 13.93 20.07 -21.99
CA THR A 3 14.48 19.12 -21.00
C THR A 3 15.39 19.93 -20.08
N SER A 4 15.04 20.10 -18.81
CA SER A 4 15.94 20.73 -17.84
C SER A 4 17.00 19.69 -17.45
N THR A 5 18.25 20.00 -17.75
CA THR A 5 19.41 19.22 -17.33
C THR A 5 19.86 19.75 -15.98
N ILE A 6 20.10 18.86 -15.02
CA ILE A 6 20.77 19.20 -13.77
C ILE A 6 22.24 18.83 -13.85
N GLU A 7 23.07 19.70 -13.32
CA GLU A 7 24.49 19.43 -13.11
C GLU A 7 24.76 19.59 -11.60
N ILE A 8 25.17 18.51 -10.97
CA ILE A 8 25.54 18.48 -9.55
C ILE A 8 26.95 17.94 -9.44
N THR A 9 27.81 18.66 -8.71
CA THR A 9 29.13 18.17 -8.32
C THR A 9 29.24 18.23 -6.80
N LEU A 10 29.57 17.10 -6.17
CA LEU A 10 29.74 17.00 -4.73
C LEU A 10 30.93 16.09 -4.38
N LYS A 11 31.49 16.26 -3.17
CA LYS A 11 32.48 15.33 -2.61
C LYS A 11 31.78 14.38 -1.63
N VAL A 12 32.15 13.11 -1.70
CA VAL A 12 31.68 12.11 -0.74
C VAL A 12 32.37 12.33 0.60
N PRO A 13 31.64 12.61 1.69
CA PRO A 13 32.22 12.73 3.02
C PRO A 13 32.86 11.42 3.48
N VAL A 14 33.90 11.51 4.33
CA VAL A 14 34.60 10.32 4.87
C VAL A 14 33.66 9.43 5.68
N GLU A 15 32.64 10.01 6.31
CA GLU A 15 31.61 9.30 7.09
C GLU A 15 30.75 8.37 6.24
N GLN A 16 30.74 8.55 4.92
CA GLN A 16 30.04 7.68 3.97
C GLN A 16 30.93 6.53 3.46
N ALA A 17 32.20 6.47 3.87
CA ALA A 17 33.12 5.44 3.44
C ALA A 17 32.60 4.03 3.75
N GLY A 18 32.75 3.12 2.78
CA GLY A 18 32.28 1.74 2.88
C GLY A 18 30.80 1.53 2.55
N GLN A 19 30.01 2.59 2.42
CA GLN A 19 28.63 2.50 1.97
C GLN A 19 28.56 2.24 0.45
N ARG A 20 27.41 1.73 0.02
CA ARG A 20 27.13 1.59 -1.41
C ARG A 20 26.87 2.97 -2.03
N LEU A 21 27.31 3.17 -3.26
CA LEU A 21 27.13 4.43 -3.99
C LEU A 21 25.66 4.90 -4.00
N ASP A 22 24.69 3.99 -4.26
CA ASP A 22 23.27 4.33 -4.26
C ASP A 22 22.73 4.75 -2.89
N GLN A 23 23.34 4.30 -1.80
CA GLN A 23 22.99 4.68 -0.43
C GLN A 23 23.65 6.01 -0.03
N ALA A 24 24.94 6.15 -0.31
CA ALA A 24 25.67 7.38 -0.03
C ALA A 24 25.05 8.57 -0.76
N LEU A 25 24.72 8.43 -2.04
CA LEU A 25 24.06 9.49 -2.80
C LEU A 25 22.67 9.82 -2.27
N ALA A 26 21.88 8.83 -1.85
CA ALA A 26 20.55 9.07 -1.26
C ALA A 26 20.60 9.84 0.07
N ALA A 27 21.70 9.68 0.83
CA ALA A 27 21.94 10.46 2.05
C ALA A 27 22.40 11.89 1.76
N LEU A 28 23.20 12.08 0.70
CA LEU A 28 23.77 13.38 0.33
C LEU A 28 22.81 14.25 -0.51
N LEU A 29 21.87 13.63 -1.19
CA LEU A 29 20.91 14.28 -2.09
C LEU A 29 19.46 13.90 -1.70
N PRO A 30 18.96 14.38 -0.56
CA PRO A 30 17.65 14.01 -0.04
C PRO A 30 16.48 14.45 -0.94
N ASP A 31 16.69 15.41 -1.82
CA ASP A 31 15.69 15.88 -2.80
C ASP A 31 15.38 14.85 -3.89
N TYR A 32 16.24 13.84 -4.06
CA TYR A 32 16.06 12.79 -5.07
C TYR A 32 15.81 11.44 -4.45
N SER A 33 14.82 10.70 -4.99
CA SER A 33 14.55 9.35 -4.52
C SER A 33 15.74 8.42 -4.83
N ARG A 34 16.00 7.47 -3.93
CA ARG A 34 17.05 6.45 -4.14
C ARG A 34 16.87 5.69 -5.45
N SER A 35 15.64 5.46 -5.89
CA SER A 35 15.35 4.80 -7.17
C SER A 35 15.79 5.65 -8.35
N ARG A 36 15.61 6.97 -8.30
CA ARG A 36 16.07 7.90 -9.32
C ARG A 36 17.60 7.95 -9.39
N LEU A 37 18.26 8.12 -8.25
CA LEU A 37 19.72 8.11 -8.15
C LEU A 37 20.29 6.80 -8.67
N LYS A 38 19.68 5.67 -8.35
CA LYS A 38 20.09 4.37 -8.89
C LYS A 38 19.94 4.30 -10.42
N ALA A 39 18.84 4.81 -10.98
CA ALA A 39 18.65 4.86 -12.42
C ALA A 39 19.73 5.71 -13.10
N TRP A 40 20.08 6.88 -12.58
CA TRP A 40 21.14 7.73 -13.08
C TRP A 40 22.52 7.08 -13.01
N ILE A 41 22.80 6.28 -11.97
CA ILE A 41 24.05 5.50 -11.90
C ILE A 41 24.06 4.42 -13.00
N GLU A 42 22.93 3.72 -13.19
CA GLU A 42 22.81 2.63 -14.18
C GLU A 42 22.84 3.14 -15.62
N SER A 43 22.35 4.36 -15.89
CA SER A 43 22.41 5.02 -17.21
C SER A 43 23.74 5.73 -17.50
N GLY A 44 24.64 5.83 -16.49
CA GLY A 44 25.95 6.48 -16.65
C GLY A 44 25.93 8.00 -16.48
N GLU A 45 24.83 8.57 -16.07
CA GLU A 45 24.66 10.00 -15.76
C GLU A 45 25.38 10.41 -14.46
N VAL A 46 25.80 9.43 -13.65
CA VAL A 46 26.61 9.62 -12.45
C VAL A 46 28.02 9.11 -12.69
N GLN A 47 29.01 9.97 -12.47
CA GLN A 47 30.44 9.62 -12.52
C GLN A 47 31.07 9.84 -11.16
N VAL A 48 31.95 8.95 -10.75
CA VAL A 48 32.78 9.05 -9.54
C VAL A 48 34.22 9.14 -9.96
N ASP A 49 34.89 10.26 -9.68
CA ASP A 49 36.24 10.61 -10.16
C ASP A 49 36.37 10.43 -11.68
N GLY A 50 35.31 10.84 -12.43
CA GLY A 50 35.24 10.74 -13.89
C GLY A 50 34.98 9.34 -14.46
N ALA A 51 34.69 8.35 -13.61
CA ALA A 51 34.40 6.98 -14.04
C ALA A 51 32.97 6.54 -13.67
N SER A 52 32.31 5.81 -14.57
CA SER A 52 31.02 5.18 -14.27
C SER A 52 31.19 4.02 -13.27
N ARG A 53 30.32 3.94 -12.29
CA ARG A 53 30.31 2.91 -11.25
C ARG A 53 28.95 2.20 -11.22
N ARG A 54 28.85 1.07 -10.52
CA ARG A 54 27.58 0.38 -10.30
C ARG A 54 26.92 0.88 -9.01
N PRO A 55 25.59 0.84 -8.87
CA PRO A 55 24.90 1.26 -7.66
C PRO A 55 25.38 0.59 -6.37
N ARG A 56 25.86 -0.65 -6.47
CA ARG A 56 26.35 -1.47 -5.35
C ARG A 56 27.83 -1.28 -5.02
N ASP A 57 28.57 -0.57 -5.85
CA ASP A 57 30.02 -0.32 -5.60
C ASP A 57 30.15 0.56 -4.36
N LYS A 58 31.22 0.33 -3.59
CA LYS A 58 31.49 1.08 -2.36
C LYS A 58 32.17 2.41 -2.68
N VAL A 59 31.81 3.44 -1.91
CA VAL A 59 32.55 4.71 -1.86
C VAL A 59 33.57 4.67 -0.73
N PHE A 60 34.64 5.43 -0.85
CA PHE A 60 35.79 5.41 0.09
C PHE A 60 35.94 6.71 0.88
N GLY A 61 35.19 7.78 0.49
CA GLY A 61 35.32 9.11 1.07
C GLY A 61 36.40 9.95 0.38
N GLY A 62 36.04 11.18 0.06
CA GLY A 62 36.88 12.11 -0.68
C GLY A 62 36.72 12.10 -2.19
N GLU A 63 36.03 11.08 -2.75
CA GLU A 63 35.76 11.04 -4.19
C GLU A 63 34.86 12.20 -4.62
N THR A 64 35.04 12.66 -5.83
CA THR A 64 34.20 13.65 -6.48
C THR A 64 33.13 12.93 -7.30
N VAL A 65 31.88 13.20 -7.00
CA VAL A 65 30.73 12.71 -7.77
C VAL A 65 30.20 13.83 -8.64
N SER A 66 30.12 13.58 -9.94
CA SER A 66 29.49 14.46 -10.93
C SER A 66 28.22 13.79 -11.45
N ILE A 67 27.12 14.52 -11.46
CA ILE A 67 25.82 14.07 -12.00
C ILE A 67 25.44 15.05 -13.09
N GLY A 68 25.37 14.56 -14.33
CA GLY A 68 24.83 15.27 -15.49
C GLY A 68 23.60 14.53 -15.97
N ALA A 69 22.44 14.80 -15.37
CA ALA A 69 21.23 14.07 -15.66
C ALA A 69 20.15 14.98 -16.27
N ALA A 70 19.51 14.48 -17.33
CA ALA A 70 18.25 15.05 -17.74
C ALA A 70 17.22 14.74 -16.65
N LEU A 71 16.62 15.76 -16.05
CA LEU A 71 15.37 15.54 -15.34
C LEU A 71 14.38 15.12 -16.43
N PRO A 72 13.91 13.86 -16.45
CA PRO A 72 12.66 13.63 -17.15
C PRO A 72 11.71 14.66 -16.53
N GLU A 73 10.97 15.40 -17.35
CA GLU A 73 9.84 16.15 -16.83
C GLU A 73 9.20 15.21 -15.82
N ASP A 74 9.19 15.59 -14.53
CA ASP A 74 8.33 14.93 -13.59
C ASP A 74 7.01 14.95 -14.33
N THR A 75 6.57 13.79 -14.82
CA THR A 75 5.25 13.70 -15.44
C THR A 75 4.33 14.02 -14.30
N ALA A 76 4.11 15.33 -14.16
CA ALA A 76 3.33 15.89 -13.07
C ALA A 76 2.05 15.10 -13.11
N VAL A 77 1.75 14.39 -12.03
CA VAL A 77 0.57 13.53 -11.99
C VAL A 77 -0.61 14.40 -12.35
N VAL A 78 -1.19 14.20 -13.54
CA VAL A 78 -2.22 15.05 -14.10
C VAL A 78 -3.52 14.83 -13.35
N ALA A 79 -4.21 15.92 -13.01
CA ALA A 79 -5.54 15.86 -12.41
C ALA A 79 -6.53 15.17 -13.36
N GLN A 80 -7.29 14.18 -12.88
CA GLN A 80 -8.28 13.44 -13.65
C GLN A 80 -9.59 13.33 -12.88
N GLN A 81 -10.72 13.61 -13.53
CA GLN A 81 -12.05 13.54 -12.96
C GLN A 81 -12.46 12.07 -12.75
N ILE A 82 -12.11 11.52 -11.60
CA ILE A 82 -12.50 10.18 -11.17
C ILE A 82 -13.38 10.33 -9.94
N PRO A 83 -14.62 9.82 -9.94
CA PRO A 83 -15.53 9.94 -8.82
C PRO A 83 -14.95 9.31 -7.53
N LEU A 84 -14.94 10.08 -6.44
CA LEU A 84 -14.53 9.62 -5.12
C LEU A 84 -15.67 9.79 -4.11
N VAL A 85 -15.84 8.79 -3.26
CA VAL A 85 -16.74 8.89 -2.10
C VAL A 85 -15.93 9.38 -0.91
N ILE A 86 -16.27 10.55 -0.38
CA ILE A 86 -15.61 11.17 0.77
C ILE A 86 -16.40 10.79 2.03
N ALA A 87 -15.76 10.05 2.95
CA ALA A 87 -16.36 9.63 4.22
C ALA A 87 -16.20 10.70 5.32
N HIS A 88 -15.17 11.53 5.23
CA HIS A 88 -14.93 12.67 6.11
C HIS A 88 -14.14 13.73 5.37
N GLU A 89 -14.50 14.99 5.60
CA GLU A 89 -13.82 16.14 5.03
C GLU A 89 -13.77 17.29 6.03
N ASP A 90 -12.59 17.87 6.17
CA ASP A 90 -12.41 19.18 6.80
C ASP A 90 -11.25 19.96 6.11
N ARG A 91 -10.82 21.05 6.73
CA ARG A 91 -9.76 21.89 6.19
C ARG A 91 -8.40 21.17 6.07
N HIS A 92 -8.16 20.13 6.87
CA HIS A 92 -6.86 19.51 7.07
C HIS A 92 -6.78 18.07 6.60
N VAL A 93 -7.91 17.37 6.51
CA VAL A 93 -7.97 15.94 6.23
C VAL A 93 -9.15 15.60 5.32
N PHE A 94 -8.92 14.68 4.37
CA PHE A 94 -9.94 13.84 3.75
C PHE A 94 -9.84 12.41 4.27
N VAL A 95 -10.97 11.75 4.43
CA VAL A 95 -11.05 10.28 4.48
C VAL A 95 -11.84 9.82 3.26
N VAL A 96 -11.18 9.11 2.37
CA VAL A 96 -11.75 8.64 1.10
C VAL A 96 -12.16 7.19 1.26
N ASN A 97 -13.37 6.83 0.82
CA ASN A 97 -13.77 5.43 0.62
C ASN A 97 -13.38 5.01 -0.80
N LYS A 98 -12.18 4.44 -0.95
CA LYS A 98 -11.62 4.02 -2.24
C LYS A 98 -12.40 2.84 -2.81
N PRO A 99 -12.87 2.89 -4.06
CA PRO A 99 -13.44 1.71 -4.71
C PRO A 99 -12.37 0.63 -4.97
N ALA A 100 -12.78 -0.61 -5.11
CA ALA A 100 -11.93 -1.67 -5.66
C ALA A 100 -11.58 -1.36 -7.12
N GLY A 101 -10.43 -1.85 -7.60
CA GLY A 101 -9.95 -1.59 -8.96
C GLY A 101 -9.15 -0.30 -9.13
N LEU A 102 -9.26 0.67 -8.21
CA LEU A 102 -8.52 1.94 -8.27
C LEU A 102 -7.13 1.78 -7.61
N VAL A 103 -6.08 2.07 -8.38
CA VAL A 103 -4.69 2.14 -7.87
C VAL A 103 -4.49 3.43 -7.06
N VAL A 104 -3.69 3.38 -6.00
CA VAL A 104 -3.48 4.56 -5.14
C VAL A 104 -2.53 5.57 -5.77
N HIS A 105 -1.40 5.13 -6.32
CA HIS A 105 -0.37 5.99 -6.93
C HIS A 105 0.00 5.50 -8.32
N PRO A 106 0.43 6.37 -9.22
CA PRO A 106 1.06 5.97 -10.47
C PRO A 106 2.26 5.04 -10.22
N GLY A 107 2.45 4.09 -11.12
CA GLY A 107 3.54 3.12 -11.05
C GLY A 107 3.60 2.24 -12.29
N ALA A 108 4.50 1.26 -12.30
CA ALA A 108 4.66 0.36 -13.42
C ALA A 108 3.33 -0.30 -13.81
N GLY A 109 2.90 -0.11 -15.06
CA GLY A 109 1.64 -0.63 -15.60
C GLY A 109 0.37 0.18 -15.25
N ASN A 110 0.49 1.30 -14.50
CA ASN A 110 -0.60 2.22 -14.21
C ASN A 110 0.00 3.64 -14.10
N ALA A 111 0.21 4.30 -15.23
CA ALA A 111 0.79 5.64 -15.29
C ALA A 111 -0.19 6.73 -14.84
N ASP A 112 -1.47 6.48 -14.96
CA ASP A 112 -2.57 7.38 -14.66
C ASP A 112 -3.80 6.61 -14.13
N GLN A 113 -4.98 7.25 -14.08
CA GLN A 113 -6.22 6.67 -13.56
C GLN A 113 -6.06 6.15 -12.12
N THR A 114 -5.36 6.92 -11.27
CA THR A 114 -5.09 6.56 -9.88
C THR A 114 -5.85 7.46 -8.91
N LEU A 115 -5.90 7.06 -7.64
CA LEU A 115 -6.45 7.90 -6.57
C LEU A 115 -5.72 9.25 -6.50
N GLN A 116 -4.40 9.27 -6.74
CA GLN A 116 -3.63 10.51 -6.75
C GLN A 116 -4.11 11.47 -7.85
N ASN A 117 -4.39 10.97 -9.06
CA ASN A 117 -4.96 11.77 -10.15
C ASN A 117 -6.34 12.34 -9.78
N ALA A 118 -7.18 11.52 -9.13
CA ALA A 118 -8.51 11.92 -8.66
C ALA A 118 -8.45 13.00 -7.58
N LEU A 119 -7.53 12.87 -6.62
CA LEU A 119 -7.33 13.83 -5.54
C LEU A 119 -6.85 15.18 -6.06
N LEU A 120 -5.99 15.22 -7.06
CA LEU A 120 -5.54 16.46 -7.70
C LEU A 120 -6.68 17.17 -8.45
N ALA A 121 -7.64 16.42 -8.99
CA ALA A 121 -8.84 17.00 -9.59
C ALA A 121 -9.85 17.50 -8.54
N LEU A 122 -9.90 16.84 -7.38
CA LEU A 122 -10.77 17.20 -6.26
C LEU A 122 -10.29 18.50 -5.58
N ASP A 123 -8.99 18.61 -5.34
CA ASP A 123 -8.36 19.78 -4.70
C ASP A 123 -6.96 20.01 -5.27
N ALA A 124 -6.85 21.00 -6.17
CA ALA A 124 -5.58 21.34 -6.83
C ALA A 124 -4.45 21.73 -5.83
N LYS A 125 -4.80 22.18 -4.61
CA LYS A 125 -3.82 22.52 -3.57
C LYS A 125 -3.00 21.30 -3.11
N LEU A 126 -3.53 20.11 -3.31
CA LEU A 126 -2.83 18.86 -2.98
C LEU A 126 -1.56 18.64 -3.82
N ALA A 127 -1.42 19.31 -4.96
CA ALA A 127 -0.20 19.27 -5.78
C ALA A 127 1.05 19.75 -5.02
N ALA A 128 0.86 20.63 -4.01
CA ALA A 128 1.96 21.10 -3.15
C ALA A 128 2.40 20.08 -2.07
N LEU A 129 1.70 18.95 -1.95
CA LEU A 129 1.97 17.95 -0.91
C LEU A 129 2.62 16.70 -1.51
N PRO A 130 3.52 16.03 -0.75
CA PRO A 130 4.05 14.74 -1.16
C PRO A 130 2.91 13.78 -1.52
N ARG A 131 2.94 13.21 -2.73
CA ARG A 131 1.93 12.24 -3.23
C ARG A 131 0.49 12.73 -3.09
N ALA A 132 0.25 14.02 -3.30
CA ALA A 132 -1.06 14.66 -3.13
C ALA A 132 -1.67 14.39 -1.73
N GLY A 133 -0.85 14.39 -0.67
CA GLY A 133 -1.29 14.20 0.71
C GLY A 133 -1.55 12.75 1.13
N ILE A 134 -1.35 11.76 0.28
CA ILE A 134 -1.55 10.34 0.59
C ILE A 134 -0.43 9.85 1.51
N ILE A 135 -0.77 9.36 2.70
CA ILE A 135 0.18 8.90 3.72
C ILE A 135 0.31 7.37 3.82
N HIS A 136 -0.68 6.63 3.37
CA HIS A 136 -0.67 5.16 3.32
C HIS A 136 -1.39 4.66 2.08
N ARG A 137 -1.39 3.35 1.87
CA ARG A 137 -1.97 2.75 0.66
C ARG A 137 -2.87 1.57 0.96
N LEU A 138 -3.79 1.32 0.04
CA LEU A 138 -4.52 0.07 -0.11
C LEU A 138 -4.09 -0.61 -1.43
N ASP A 139 -4.22 -1.93 -1.49
CA ASP A 139 -4.00 -2.64 -2.75
C ASP A 139 -5.06 -2.22 -3.79
N LYS A 140 -4.76 -2.37 -5.08
CA LYS A 140 -5.67 -2.03 -6.19
C LYS A 140 -7.09 -2.56 -5.95
N GLU A 141 -7.19 -3.86 -5.66
CA GLU A 141 -8.45 -4.58 -5.51
C GLU A 141 -9.01 -4.55 -4.06
N THR A 142 -8.36 -3.86 -3.14
CA THR A 142 -8.88 -3.62 -1.79
C THR A 142 -9.67 -2.32 -1.78
N SER A 143 -10.92 -2.38 -1.34
CA SER A 143 -11.80 -1.21 -1.15
C SER A 143 -11.72 -0.65 0.26
N GLY A 144 -12.24 0.55 0.48
CA GLY A 144 -12.47 1.12 1.81
C GLY A 144 -11.65 2.34 2.15
N LEU A 145 -11.59 2.66 3.43
CA LEU A 145 -11.15 3.93 3.96
C LEU A 145 -9.66 4.15 3.83
N LEU A 146 -9.28 5.32 3.35
CA LEU A 146 -7.91 5.81 3.22
C LEU A 146 -7.86 7.28 3.63
N ILE A 147 -6.85 7.63 4.47
CA ILE A 147 -6.66 9.00 4.96
C ILE A 147 -5.72 9.77 4.02
N VAL A 148 -6.06 11.03 3.76
CA VAL A 148 -5.31 11.96 2.92
C VAL A 148 -5.17 13.29 3.66
N ALA A 149 -3.95 13.80 3.79
CA ALA A 149 -3.70 15.13 4.33
C ALA A 149 -4.01 16.22 3.29
N ARG A 150 -4.58 17.34 3.72
CA ARG A 150 -4.85 18.51 2.86
C ARG A 150 -3.85 19.65 3.09
N THR A 151 -3.05 19.60 4.14
CA THR A 151 -2.04 20.59 4.47
C THR A 151 -0.72 19.94 4.87
N LEU A 152 0.40 20.60 4.66
CA LEU A 152 1.71 20.08 4.99
C LEU A 152 1.86 19.76 6.50
N PRO A 153 1.41 20.61 7.44
CA PRO A 153 1.43 20.28 8.86
C PRO A 153 0.61 19.02 9.19
N ALA A 154 -0.57 18.84 8.59
CA ALA A 154 -1.38 17.64 8.77
C ALA A 154 -0.68 16.41 8.19
N HIS A 155 -0.04 16.53 7.02
CA HIS A 155 0.73 15.44 6.40
C HIS A 155 1.85 14.96 7.34
N THR A 156 2.67 15.90 7.85
CA THR A 156 3.78 15.57 8.76
C THR A 156 3.27 14.90 10.05
N ALA A 157 2.20 15.44 10.64
CA ALA A 157 1.62 14.87 11.86
C ALA A 157 1.05 13.47 11.63
N LEU A 158 0.29 13.26 10.54
CA LEU A 158 -0.31 11.96 10.22
C LEU A 158 0.74 10.90 9.86
N VAL A 159 1.84 11.27 9.18
CA VAL A 159 2.95 10.34 8.92
C VAL A 159 3.58 9.89 10.23
N ARG A 160 3.85 10.81 11.18
CA ARG A 160 4.37 10.47 12.50
C ARG A 160 3.41 9.55 13.27
N MET A 161 2.12 9.88 13.30
CA MET A 161 1.09 9.03 13.94
C MET A 161 1.04 7.63 13.34
N LEU A 162 1.22 7.51 12.02
CA LEU A 162 1.26 6.21 11.35
C LEU A 162 2.48 5.39 11.75
N GLU A 163 3.65 6.03 11.89
CA GLU A 163 4.89 5.40 12.38
C GLU A 163 4.78 4.98 13.85
N GLN A 164 4.11 5.78 14.67
CA GLN A 164 3.82 5.52 16.08
C GLN A 164 2.66 4.54 16.31
N ARG A 165 2.02 4.03 15.22
CA ARG A 165 0.87 3.12 15.24
C ARG A 165 -0.38 3.71 15.91
N GLU A 166 -0.52 5.02 15.94
CA GLU A 166 -1.65 5.74 16.52
C GLU A 166 -2.86 5.85 15.60
N ILE A 167 -2.72 5.43 14.34
CA ILE A 167 -3.82 5.34 13.38
C ILE A 167 -4.35 3.90 13.36
N HIS A 168 -5.54 3.71 13.89
CA HIS A 168 -6.20 2.41 13.96
C HIS A 168 -6.93 2.10 12.66
N ARG A 169 -6.52 1.03 11.97
CA ARG A 169 -7.04 0.60 10.68
C ARG A 169 -7.70 -0.76 10.83
N GLY A 170 -9.04 -0.76 10.77
CA GLY A 170 -9.86 -1.96 10.87
C GLY A 170 -10.34 -2.40 9.48
N TYR A 171 -10.19 -3.68 9.20
CA TYR A 171 -10.62 -4.29 7.94
C TYR A 171 -11.65 -5.38 8.18
N GLU A 172 -12.40 -5.71 7.14
CA GLU A 172 -13.23 -6.92 7.09
C GLU A 172 -12.76 -7.79 5.92
N ALA A 173 -12.68 -9.11 6.17
CA ALA A 173 -12.28 -10.07 5.15
C ALA A 173 -13.17 -11.32 5.21
N ILE A 174 -13.39 -11.94 4.05
CA ILE A 174 -14.04 -13.24 3.95
C ILE A 174 -12.96 -14.26 3.59
N CYS A 175 -12.72 -15.20 4.49
CA CYS A 175 -11.67 -16.20 4.37
C CYS A 175 -12.23 -17.57 4.03
N ARG A 176 -11.47 -18.37 3.29
CA ARG A 176 -11.72 -19.80 3.10
C ARG A 176 -11.31 -20.55 4.37
N GLY A 177 -12.12 -21.51 4.78
CA GLY A 177 -11.92 -22.29 5.99
C GLY A 177 -12.71 -21.76 7.19
N VAL A 178 -12.94 -22.64 8.16
CA VAL A 178 -13.69 -22.32 9.39
C VAL A 178 -12.69 -22.08 10.52
N MET A 179 -12.55 -20.84 10.92
CA MET A 179 -11.71 -20.46 12.06
C MET A 179 -12.43 -20.77 13.37
N THR A 180 -11.77 -21.47 14.28
CA THR A 180 -12.34 -21.80 15.61
C THR A 180 -12.32 -20.60 16.56
N ALA A 181 -11.32 -19.73 16.42
CA ALA A 181 -11.15 -18.54 17.25
C ALA A 181 -10.51 -17.40 16.46
N GLY A 182 -10.48 -16.20 17.03
CA GLY A 182 -9.60 -15.13 16.61
C GLY A 182 -8.14 -15.45 16.96
N GLY A 183 -7.21 -14.66 16.43
CA GLY A 183 -5.79 -14.86 16.66
C GLY A 183 -4.94 -13.68 16.25
N THR A 184 -3.65 -13.87 16.39
CA THR A 184 -2.62 -12.93 15.96
C THR A 184 -1.62 -13.67 15.08
N VAL A 185 -1.26 -13.06 13.94
CA VAL A 185 -0.12 -13.48 13.13
C VAL A 185 0.98 -12.46 13.33
N ASP A 186 2.00 -12.83 14.05
CA ASP A 186 3.24 -12.08 14.25
C ASP A 186 4.34 -12.79 13.44
N ALA A 187 4.55 -12.33 12.21
CA ALA A 187 5.45 -13.00 11.28
C ALA A 187 6.04 -11.98 10.29
N PRO A 188 7.38 -11.91 10.16
CA PRO A 188 8.03 -10.92 9.32
C PRO A 188 7.75 -11.15 7.83
N ILE A 189 7.54 -10.06 7.08
CA ILE A 189 7.22 -10.09 5.66
C ILE A 189 8.33 -9.46 4.84
N ASP A 190 8.69 -10.14 3.74
CA ASP A 190 9.58 -9.62 2.70
C ASP A 190 9.09 -10.05 1.32
N ARG A 191 9.80 -9.60 0.27
CA ARG A 191 9.53 -10.05 -1.10
C ARG A 191 9.73 -11.56 -1.24
N HIS A 192 8.85 -12.19 -2.01
CA HIS A 192 9.02 -13.60 -2.34
C HIS A 192 10.35 -13.82 -3.08
N PRO A 193 11.13 -14.88 -2.77
CA PRO A 193 12.49 -15.04 -3.28
C PRO A 193 12.57 -15.15 -4.81
N THR A 194 11.58 -15.74 -5.45
CA THR A 194 11.57 -15.99 -6.90
C THR A 194 10.48 -15.21 -7.65
N ASP A 195 9.36 -14.87 -6.99
CA ASP A 195 8.25 -14.13 -7.60
C ASP A 195 8.24 -12.69 -7.09
N ARG A 196 8.75 -11.75 -7.89
CA ARG A 196 8.90 -10.33 -7.50
C ARG A 196 7.58 -9.59 -7.26
N VAL A 197 6.47 -10.13 -7.74
CA VAL A 197 5.13 -9.53 -7.55
C VAL A 197 4.53 -9.92 -6.19
N ARG A 198 5.01 -11.00 -5.60
CA ARG A 198 4.51 -11.55 -4.33
C ARG A 198 5.34 -11.10 -3.13
N MET A 199 4.66 -11.04 -2.00
CA MET A 199 5.27 -10.99 -0.67
C MET A 199 5.17 -12.37 -0.01
N ALA A 200 6.01 -12.62 0.99
CA ALA A 200 6.00 -13.89 1.72
C ALA A 200 6.40 -13.65 3.18
N VAL A 201 5.91 -14.51 4.08
CA VAL A 201 6.48 -14.61 5.43
C VAL A 201 7.90 -15.20 5.30
N ARG A 202 8.89 -14.46 5.78
CA ARG A 202 10.30 -14.86 5.70
C ARG A 202 11.07 -14.38 6.92
N GLN A 203 11.95 -15.26 7.40
CA GLN A 203 12.94 -14.90 8.42
C GLN A 203 13.86 -13.79 7.87
N GLY A 204 14.13 -12.76 8.66
CA GLY A 204 14.86 -11.55 8.24
C GLY A 204 14.03 -10.52 7.46
N GLY A 205 12.74 -10.77 7.24
CA GLY A 205 11.81 -9.79 6.71
C GLY A 205 11.50 -8.67 7.71
N ARG A 206 10.64 -7.74 7.31
CA ARG A 206 10.21 -6.61 8.15
C ARG A 206 9.12 -7.05 9.11
N ASP A 207 9.24 -6.69 10.38
CA ASP A 207 8.25 -6.98 11.43
C ASP A 207 6.84 -6.62 10.97
N SER A 208 5.94 -7.55 11.18
CA SER A 208 4.55 -7.43 10.70
C SER A 208 3.61 -8.16 11.65
N VAL A 209 2.63 -7.44 12.19
CA VAL A 209 1.64 -7.97 13.13
C VAL A 209 0.23 -7.70 12.63
N THR A 210 -0.57 -8.75 12.58
CA THR A 210 -1.97 -8.73 12.14
C THR A 210 -2.83 -9.47 13.15
N HIS A 211 -3.81 -8.78 13.74
CA HIS A 211 -4.81 -9.37 14.62
C HIS A 211 -6.09 -9.66 13.83
N TYR A 212 -6.76 -10.77 14.11
CA TYR A 212 -8.05 -11.07 13.52
C TYR A 212 -9.03 -11.63 14.55
N ARG A 213 -10.30 -11.30 14.38
CA ARG A 213 -11.42 -11.79 15.20
C ARG A 213 -12.54 -12.28 14.32
N VAL A 214 -13.13 -13.41 14.68
CA VAL A 214 -14.26 -13.99 13.97
C VAL A 214 -15.50 -13.11 14.19
N ILE A 215 -16.12 -12.67 13.09
CA ILE A 215 -17.42 -11.99 13.08
C ILE A 215 -18.52 -13.06 12.93
N LYS A 216 -18.39 -13.91 11.88
CA LYS A 216 -19.38 -14.95 11.58
C LYS A 216 -18.69 -16.15 10.92
N ARG A 217 -19.12 -17.35 11.32
CA ARG A 217 -18.74 -18.62 10.68
C ARG A 217 -19.83 -19.07 9.73
N PHE A 218 -19.39 -19.60 8.61
CA PHE A 218 -20.22 -20.29 7.65
C PHE A 218 -19.73 -21.72 7.53
N ARG A 219 -20.36 -22.55 6.74
CA ARG A 219 -20.06 -23.97 6.58
C ARG A 219 -18.57 -24.26 6.22
N ALA A 220 -17.99 -23.45 5.34
CA ALA A 220 -16.61 -23.61 4.89
C ALA A 220 -15.83 -22.28 4.76
N HIS A 221 -16.40 -21.19 5.29
CA HIS A 221 -15.83 -19.85 5.22
C HIS A 221 -15.96 -19.13 6.55
N THR A 222 -15.17 -18.10 6.76
CA THR A 222 -15.23 -17.25 7.95
C THR A 222 -15.19 -15.78 7.55
N HIS A 223 -16.12 -14.98 8.04
CA HIS A 223 -16.07 -13.52 8.02
C HIS A 223 -15.29 -13.06 9.24
N VAL A 224 -14.25 -12.28 9.04
CA VAL A 224 -13.36 -11.81 10.10
C VAL A 224 -13.19 -10.30 10.07
N ARG A 225 -13.04 -9.71 11.26
CA ARG A 225 -12.46 -8.39 11.44
C ARG A 225 -10.97 -8.53 11.60
N VAL A 226 -10.21 -7.65 10.93
CA VAL A 226 -8.75 -7.64 10.96
C VAL A 226 -8.27 -6.26 11.40
N GLN A 227 -7.26 -6.23 12.25
CA GLN A 227 -6.61 -5.01 12.72
C GLN A 227 -5.10 -5.10 12.49
N LEU A 228 -4.52 -4.01 12.01
CA LEU A 228 -3.10 -3.92 11.69
C LEU A 228 -2.35 -3.08 12.72
N GLU A 229 -1.24 -3.60 13.26
CA GLU A 229 -0.24 -2.77 13.90
C GLU A 229 0.74 -2.17 12.89
N THR A 230 1.11 -2.93 11.88
CA THR A 230 2.01 -2.54 10.81
C THR A 230 1.26 -2.47 9.47
N GLY A 231 1.87 -1.90 8.43
CA GLY A 231 1.23 -1.75 7.12
C GLY A 231 2.16 -2.14 5.97
N ARG A 232 2.57 -3.41 5.90
CA ARG A 232 3.42 -3.91 4.81
C ARG A 232 2.58 -4.23 3.58
N THR A 233 3.21 -4.23 2.41
CA THR A 233 2.54 -4.60 1.15
C THR A 233 1.90 -5.98 1.26
N HIS A 234 0.63 -6.10 0.91
CA HIS A 234 -0.17 -7.32 0.95
C HIS A 234 -0.26 -8.01 2.34
N GLN A 235 0.04 -7.31 3.43
CA GLN A 235 0.23 -7.92 4.75
C GLN A 235 -0.93 -8.81 5.19
N ILE A 236 -2.17 -8.32 5.17
CA ILE A 236 -3.36 -9.11 5.59
C ILE A 236 -3.48 -10.37 4.73
N ARG A 237 -3.31 -10.23 3.43
CA ARG A 237 -3.43 -11.32 2.46
C ARG A 237 -2.40 -12.42 2.69
N VAL A 238 -1.14 -12.02 2.90
CA VAL A 238 -0.03 -12.94 3.20
C VAL A 238 -0.23 -13.62 4.55
N HIS A 239 -0.57 -12.85 5.60
CA HIS A 239 -0.74 -13.38 6.95
C HIS A 239 -1.91 -14.36 7.06
N LEU A 240 -3.07 -14.03 6.47
CA LEU A 240 -4.22 -14.94 6.50
C LEU A 240 -3.95 -16.22 5.68
N ALA A 241 -3.26 -16.11 4.55
CA ALA A 241 -2.83 -17.27 3.77
C ALA A 241 -1.81 -18.12 4.53
N HIS A 242 -0.84 -17.49 5.22
CA HIS A 242 0.14 -18.18 6.08
C HIS A 242 -0.53 -18.92 7.24
N ALA A 243 -1.58 -18.34 7.83
CA ALA A 243 -2.38 -18.97 8.87
C ALA A 243 -3.29 -20.11 8.35
N GLY A 244 -3.28 -20.41 7.05
CA GLY A 244 -4.11 -21.46 6.44
C GLY A 244 -5.53 -21.00 6.05
N PHE A 245 -5.84 -19.72 6.18
CA PHE A 245 -7.17 -19.13 5.89
C PHE A 245 -7.09 -18.04 4.80
N PRO A 246 -6.71 -18.38 3.56
CA PRO A 246 -6.58 -17.39 2.50
C PRO A 246 -7.90 -16.67 2.22
N ILE A 247 -7.80 -15.42 1.80
CA ILE A 247 -8.96 -14.58 1.46
C ILE A 247 -9.64 -15.11 0.19
N VAL A 248 -10.97 -15.17 0.20
CA VAL A 248 -11.78 -15.53 -0.97
C VAL A 248 -11.49 -14.57 -2.11
N GLY A 249 -11.35 -15.10 -3.35
CA GLY A 249 -11.08 -14.32 -4.55
C GLY A 249 -9.65 -13.78 -4.69
N ASP A 250 -8.77 -14.02 -3.72
CA ASP A 250 -7.35 -13.61 -3.82
C ASP A 250 -6.61 -14.51 -4.82
N ARG A 251 -6.34 -13.97 -6.02
CA ARG A 251 -5.68 -14.70 -7.11
C ARG A 251 -4.18 -14.93 -6.86
N VAL A 252 -3.58 -14.16 -5.95
CA VAL A 252 -2.14 -14.23 -5.65
C VAL A 252 -1.84 -15.21 -4.52
N TYR A 253 -2.61 -15.13 -3.43
CA TYR A 253 -2.38 -15.90 -2.20
C TYR A 253 -3.46 -16.95 -1.92
N GLY A 254 -4.61 -16.90 -2.59
CA GLY A 254 -5.74 -17.81 -2.38
C GLY A 254 -5.55 -19.21 -2.97
N GLY A 255 -4.55 -19.38 -3.84
CA GLY A 255 -4.35 -20.65 -4.56
C GLY A 255 -5.48 -20.94 -5.56
N ARG A 256 -5.68 -22.22 -5.87
CA ARG A 256 -6.80 -22.66 -6.74
C ARG A 256 -8.13 -22.46 -6.02
N LEU A 257 -9.16 -22.09 -6.78
CA LEU A 257 -10.53 -22.05 -6.25
C LEU A 257 -10.92 -23.45 -5.72
N ALA A 258 -11.21 -23.51 -4.43
CA ALA A 258 -11.73 -24.72 -3.79
C ALA A 258 -13.20 -24.48 -3.42
N LEU A 259 -14.09 -25.21 -4.06
CA LEU A 259 -15.52 -25.19 -3.74
C LEU A 259 -15.78 -26.10 -2.55
N PRO A 260 -16.59 -25.70 -1.58
CA PRO A 260 -16.99 -26.56 -0.48
C PRO A 260 -17.73 -27.79 -0.99
N ARG A 261 -17.51 -28.94 -0.37
CA ARG A 261 -18.28 -30.16 -0.69
C ARG A 261 -19.77 -29.91 -0.41
N GLY A 262 -20.63 -30.21 -1.36
CA GLY A 262 -22.06 -29.99 -1.25
C GLY A 262 -22.46 -28.49 -1.27
N ALA A 263 -21.64 -27.60 -1.85
CA ALA A 263 -22.00 -26.20 -2.04
C ALA A 263 -23.26 -26.09 -2.92
N SER A 264 -24.16 -25.16 -2.58
CA SER A 264 -25.29 -24.83 -3.45
C SER A 264 -24.83 -24.33 -4.82
N ALA A 265 -25.70 -24.42 -5.81
CA ALA A 265 -25.40 -23.88 -7.16
C ALA A 265 -25.15 -22.36 -7.08
N GLU A 266 -25.92 -21.67 -6.23
CA GLU A 266 -25.78 -20.22 -6.01
C GLU A 266 -24.42 -19.88 -5.38
N LEU A 267 -23.99 -20.59 -4.34
CA LEU A 267 -22.68 -20.38 -3.72
C LEU A 267 -21.55 -20.71 -4.70
N THR A 268 -21.68 -21.78 -5.46
CA THR A 268 -20.69 -22.16 -6.48
C THR A 268 -20.55 -21.05 -7.53
N ALA A 269 -21.66 -20.51 -8.03
CA ALA A 269 -21.64 -19.40 -8.98
C ALA A 269 -21.02 -18.13 -8.38
N ALA A 270 -21.43 -17.76 -7.16
CA ALA A 270 -20.89 -16.59 -6.46
C ALA A 270 -19.37 -16.67 -6.23
N LEU A 271 -18.86 -17.83 -5.77
CA LEU A 271 -17.42 -18.02 -5.54
C LEU A 271 -16.61 -18.00 -6.84
N ARG A 272 -17.16 -18.51 -7.95
CA ARG A 272 -16.50 -18.47 -9.26
C ARG A 272 -16.47 -17.07 -9.86
N ALA A 273 -17.54 -16.31 -9.67
CA ALA A 273 -17.68 -14.96 -10.22
C ALA A 273 -16.98 -13.90 -9.37
N PHE A 274 -16.63 -14.19 -8.09
CA PHE A 274 -16.05 -13.18 -7.20
C PHE A 274 -14.69 -12.68 -7.72
N PRO A 275 -14.57 -11.37 -8.09
CA PRO A 275 -13.51 -10.94 -9.02
C PRO A 275 -12.16 -10.63 -8.34
N ARG A 276 -12.14 -10.43 -7.03
CA ARG A 276 -11.03 -9.82 -6.28
C ARG A 276 -10.86 -10.43 -4.88
N GLN A 277 -9.83 -10.06 -4.15
CA GLN A 277 -9.77 -10.40 -2.72
C GLN A 277 -10.95 -9.76 -1.96
N ALA A 278 -11.71 -10.58 -1.22
CA ALA A 278 -12.79 -10.14 -0.35
C ALA A 278 -12.22 -9.45 0.90
N LEU A 279 -11.64 -8.25 0.69
CA LEU A 279 -10.97 -7.43 1.70
C LEU A 279 -11.41 -5.98 1.57
N HIS A 280 -11.81 -5.38 2.69
CA HIS A 280 -12.33 -4.02 2.77
C HIS A 280 -11.79 -3.30 4.01
N ALA A 281 -11.28 -2.08 3.86
CA ALA A 281 -10.89 -1.20 4.95
C ALA A 281 -12.14 -0.53 5.54
N ALA A 282 -12.74 -1.18 6.54
CA ALA A 282 -14.08 -0.85 7.05
C ALA A 282 -14.07 0.25 8.12
N ARG A 283 -12.97 0.43 8.85
CA ARG A 283 -12.88 1.38 9.97
C ARG A 283 -11.53 2.09 9.95
N LEU A 284 -11.56 3.37 10.30
CA LEU A 284 -10.39 4.22 10.46
C LEU A 284 -10.60 5.15 11.64
N GLU A 285 -9.70 5.10 12.62
CA GLU A 285 -9.79 5.91 13.84
C GLU A 285 -8.41 6.54 14.13
N PHE A 286 -8.38 7.85 14.39
CA PHE A 286 -7.16 8.60 14.66
C PHE A 286 -7.47 9.90 15.40
N ALA A 287 -6.48 10.50 16.04
CA ALA A 287 -6.59 11.86 16.54
C ALA A 287 -6.41 12.84 15.38
N HIS A 288 -7.29 13.83 15.27
CA HIS A 288 -7.18 14.85 14.23
C HIS A 288 -5.83 15.61 14.34
N PRO A 289 -5.05 15.71 13.24
CA PRO A 289 -3.64 16.14 13.29
C PRO A 289 -3.41 17.58 13.78
N VAL A 290 -4.45 18.41 13.81
CA VAL A 290 -4.38 19.80 14.24
C VAL A 290 -5.14 20.05 15.52
N THR A 291 -6.34 19.49 15.67
CA THR A 291 -7.22 19.76 16.82
C THR A 291 -7.08 18.74 17.95
N GLY A 292 -6.44 17.60 17.71
CA GLY A 292 -6.34 16.47 18.64
C GLY A 292 -7.66 15.74 18.92
N LYS A 293 -8.79 16.19 18.36
CA LYS A 293 -10.09 15.52 18.55
C LYS A 293 -10.10 14.15 17.86
N ALA A 294 -10.76 13.18 18.47
CA ALA A 294 -10.94 11.87 17.86
C ALA A 294 -11.76 11.96 16.57
N VAL A 295 -11.26 11.36 15.51
CA VAL A 295 -11.96 11.15 14.24
C VAL A 295 -12.17 9.65 14.06
N ALA A 296 -13.42 9.22 13.88
CA ALA A 296 -13.76 7.83 13.63
C ALA A 296 -14.65 7.75 12.38
N CYS A 297 -14.20 7.01 11.38
CA CYS A 297 -14.92 6.77 10.15
C CYS A 297 -15.20 5.28 9.99
N ALA A 298 -16.36 4.97 9.43
CA ALA A 298 -16.75 3.61 9.06
C ALA A 298 -17.32 3.60 7.65
N ALA A 299 -17.01 2.55 6.90
CA ALA A 299 -17.59 2.27 5.60
C ALA A 299 -18.10 0.82 5.61
N PRO A 300 -19.37 0.59 5.22
CA PRO A 300 -19.90 -0.77 5.10
C PRO A 300 -19.18 -1.51 3.96
N PRO A 301 -19.07 -2.85 4.03
CA PRO A 301 -18.58 -3.63 2.90
C PRO A 301 -19.35 -3.31 1.61
N PRO A 302 -18.67 -3.26 0.46
CA PRO A 302 -19.31 -2.98 -0.83
C PRO A 302 -20.24 -4.13 -1.25
N ASP A 303 -21.07 -3.87 -2.24
CA ASP A 303 -22.17 -4.76 -2.66
C ASP A 303 -21.69 -6.17 -2.97
N ASP A 304 -20.58 -6.32 -3.70
CA ASP A 304 -20.02 -7.63 -4.03
C ASP A 304 -19.69 -8.47 -2.78
N MET A 305 -19.14 -7.85 -1.72
CA MET A 305 -18.88 -8.54 -0.45
C MET A 305 -20.16 -8.81 0.33
N ARG A 306 -21.14 -7.88 0.32
CA ARG A 306 -22.42 -8.07 0.99
C ARG A 306 -23.22 -9.21 0.36
N ASP A 307 -23.24 -9.27 -0.97
CA ASP A 307 -23.90 -10.35 -1.71
C ASP A 307 -23.23 -11.70 -1.44
N LEU A 308 -21.90 -11.76 -1.42
CA LEU A 308 -21.20 -12.98 -1.06
C LEU A 308 -21.52 -13.43 0.37
N LEU A 309 -21.56 -12.52 1.34
CA LEU A 309 -21.94 -12.81 2.73
C LEU A 309 -23.38 -13.34 2.83
N ARG A 310 -24.31 -12.77 2.05
CA ARG A 310 -25.70 -13.24 1.97
C ARG A 310 -25.77 -14.68 1.42
N VAL A 311 -25.09 -14.96 0.32
CA VAL A 311 -25.07 -16.29 -0.31
C VAL A 311 -24.42 -17.33 0.62
N LEU A 312 -23.34 -16.98 1.30
CA LEU A 312 -22.71 -17.85 2.31
C LEU A 312 -23.65 -18.16 3.48
N ALA A 313 -24.47 -17.19 3.89
CA ALA A 313 -25.43 -17.39 4.96
C ALA A 313 -26.59 -18.32 4.52
N LEU A 314 -27.07 -18.19 3.30
CA LEU A 314 -28.12 -19.06 2.74
C LEU A 314 -27.62 -20.50 2.59
N ASP A 315 -26.43 -20.71 2.04
CA ASP A 315 -25.82 -22.03 1.89
C ASP A 315 -25.62 -22.74 3.25
N ALA A 316 -25.30 -21.96 4.30
CA ALA A 316 -25.17 -22.51 5.65
C ALA A 316 -26.50 -22.84 6.32
N ALA A 317 -27.60 -22.23 5.92
CA ALA A 317 -28.95 -22.46 6.47
C ALA A 317 -29.71 -23.59 5.74
N SER A 318 -29.26 -23.98 4.54
CA SER A 318 -29.93 -24.96 3.68
C SER A 318 -29.53 -26.41 4.00
N GLN A 319 -28.79 -26.65 5.04
CA GLN A 319 -28.29 -27.94 5.52
C GLN A 319 -28.54 -28.13 7.02
#